data_74686c0959701aa6aed8fa4488cca6a0
#
_entry.id   74686c0959701aa6aed8fa4488cca6a0
#
_cell.length_a   1.000
_cell.length_b   1.000
_cell.length_c   1.000
_cell.angle_alpha   90.00
_cell.angle_beta   90.00
_cell.angle_gamma   90.00
#
_symmetry.space_group_name_H-M   'P 1'
#
loop_
_entity.id
_entity.type
_entity.pdbx_description
1 polymer ?
#
loop_
_entity_poly.entity_id
_entity_poly.type
_entity_poly.pdbx_seq_one_letter_code
_entity_poly.pdbx_strand_id
1 'polypeptide(L)'
;MVRGRRNPLHFGLPTRLRRARQAAELTPKAVVQKLGGDQATVRDIEQGTRIPTVRTIARLALALKVSPAWLAYGIGEPMAETTVGTCETMGVRLQTSREEKGLTKAALARLGGLSPSAFAKIENGGQSGIDVIESLAKALGVSAGWLAFGMGPQVVASPRRGRPPAQPASVTAAT
;
A
#
# COMPACT_ATOMS: atom_id res chain seq x y z
N MET A 1 -26.75 8.76 8.52
CA MET A 1 -26.05 7.86 7.57
C MET A 1 -24.58 7.80 7.93
N VAL A 2 -24.14 6.72 8.55
CA VAL A 2 -22.74 6.49 8.90
C VAL A 2 -22.02 6.18 7.60
N ARG A 3 -21.14 7.07 7.14
CA ARG A 3 -20.26 6.81 5.99
C ARG A 3 -19.38 5.61 6.34
N GLY A 4 -19.59 4.49 5.66
CA GLY A 4 -18.83 3.28 5.85
C GLY A 4 -17.31 3.58 5.80
N ARG A 5 -16.60 3.22 6.86
CA ARG A 5 -15.13 3.25 6.91
C ARG A 5 -14.63 2.38 5.75
N ARG A 6 -13.94 2.97 4.79
CA ARG A 6 -13.27 2.17 3.75
C ARG A 6 -12.32 1.21 4.45
N ASN A 7 -12.43 -0.07 4.15
CA ASN A 7 -11.51 -1.08 4.67
C ASN A 7 -10.07 -0.70 4.28
N PRO A 8 -9.09 -0.96 5.16
CA PRO A 8 -7.69 -0.78 4.81
C PRO A 8 -7.33 -1.51 3.52
N LEU A 9 -6.46 -0.90 2.71
CA LEU A 9 -6.08 -1.42 1.39
C LEU A 9 -5.39 -2.80 1.48
N HIS A 10 -4.62 -3.02 2.56
CA HIS A 10 -3.93 -4.29 2.80
C HIS A 10 -4.87 -5.46 3.07
N PHE A 11 -6.13 -5.23 3.45
CA PHE A 11 -7.10 -6.32 3.65
C PHE A 11 -7.37 -7.14 2.39
N GLY A 12 -7.16 -6.58 1.21
CA GLY A 12 -7.27 -7.31 -0.05
C GLY A 12 -6.04 -8.14 -0.41
N LEU A 13 -4.95 -8.08 0.36
CA LEU A 13 -3.72 -8.82 0.10
C LEU A 13 -3.93 -10.35 -0.02
N PRO A 14 -4.66 -11.03 0.89
CA PRO A 14 -4.87 -12.48 0.80
C PRO A 14 -5.41 -12.92 -0.56
N THR A 15 -6.41 -12.21 -1.04
CA THR A 15 -7.06 -12.49 -2.33
C THR A 15 -6.12 -12.21 -3.50
N ARG A 16 -5.38 -11.09 -3.47
CA ARG A 16 -4.42 -10.73 -4.52
C ARG A 16 -3.25 -11.72 -4.57
N LEU A 17 -2.73 -12.13 -3.41
CA LEU A 17 -1.64 -13.11 -3.34
C LEU A 17 -2.06 -14.47 -3.93
N ARG A 18 -3.23 -14.97 -3.52
CA ARG A 18 -3.78 -16.22 -4.06
C ARG A 18 -3.97 -16.14 -5.57
N ARG A 19 -4.56 -15.05 -6.07
CA ARG A 19 -4.76 -14.82 -7.51
C ARG A 19 -3.43 -14.76 -8.27
N ALA A 20 -2.45 -14.03 -7.77
CA ALA A 20 -1.13 -13.95 -8.41
C ALA A 20 -0.41 -15.30 -8.46
N ARG A 21 -0.48 -16.06 -7.34
CA ARG A 21 0.12 -17.39 -7.28
C ARG A 21 -0.55 -18.36 -8.25
N GLN A 22 -1.88 -18.38 -8.33
CA GLN A 22 -2.64 -19.22 -9.26
C GLN A 22 -2.35 -18.86 -10.71
N ALA A 23 -2.28 -17.56 -11.04
CA ALA A 23 -1.93 -17.09 -12.37
C ALA A 23 -0.49 -17.48 -12.78
N ALA A 24 0.40 -17.62 -11.81
CA ALA A 24 1.76 -18.11 -12.02
C ALA A 24 1.86 -19.65 -12.00
N GLU A 25 0.74 -20.36 -11.84
CA GLU A 25 0.65 -21.84 -11.74
C GLU A 25 1.55 -22.41 -10.63
N LEU A 26 1.77 -21.67 -9.55
CA LEU A 26 2.64 -22.06 -8.45
C LEU A 26 1.85 -22.60 -7.25
N THR A 27 2.38 -23.67 -6.64
CA THR A 27 1.91 -24.10 -5.32
C THR A 27 2.49 -23.20 -4.22
N PRO A 28 1.88 -23.12 -3.02
CA PRO A 28 2.48 -22.37 -1.89
C PRO A 28 3.92 -22.83 -1.60
N LYS A 29 4.21 -24.13 -1.73
CA LYS A 29 5.55 -24.70 -1.57
C LYS A 29 6.53 -24.16 -2.61
N ALA A 30 6.11 -24.08 -3.86
CA ALA A 30 6.96 -23.57 -4.96
C ALA A 30 7.29 -22.09 -4.80
N VAL A 31 6.33 -21.28 -4.32
CA VAL A 31 6.59 -19.86 -4.00
C VAL A 31 7.66 -19.74 -2.93
N VAL A 32 7.57 -20.54 -1.88
CA VAL A 32 8.54 -20.54 -0.78
C VAL A 32 9.92 -20.98 -1.22
N GLN A 33 10.02 -22.01 -2.06
CA GLN A 33 11.31 -22.44 -2.62
C GLN A 33 12.03 -21.32 -3.37
N LYS A 34 11.28 -20.48 -4.12
CA LYS A 34 11.83 -19.30 -4.78
C LYS A 34 12.25 -18.20 -3.81
N LEU A 35 11.63 -18.14 -2.64
CA LEU A 35 11.87 -17.10 -1.64
C LEU A 35 12.92 -17.46 -0.61
N GLY A 36 13.20 -18.75 -0.41
CA GLY A 36 14.04 -19.23 0.68
C GLY A 36 13.41 -18.91 2.05
N GLY A 37 12.18 -19.31 2.29
CA GLY A 37 11.43 -19.05 3.51
C GLY A 37 10.58 -20.24 3.95
N ASP A 38 9.68 -20.02 4.92
CA ASP A 38 8.79 -21.04 5.46
C ASP A 38 7.45 -21.07 4.69
N GLN A 39 6.97 -22.27 4.41
CA GLN A 39 5.71 -22.56 3.72
C GLN A 39 4.48 -22.06 4.49
N ALA A 40 4.53 -22.09 5.82
CA ALA A 40 3.49 -21.56 6.69
C ALA A 40 3.24 -20.07 6.41
N THR A 41 4.31 -19.30 6.14
CA THR A 41 4.21 -17.85 5.89
C THR A 41 3.28 -17.52 4.71
N VAL A 42 3.35 -18.24 3.58
CA VAL A 42 2.50 -17.95 2.42
C VAL A 42 1.05 -18.31 2.70
N ARG A 43 0.80 -19.45 3.36
CA ARG A 43 -0.55 -19.89 3.75
C ARG A 43 -1.19 -18.92 4.73
N ASP A 44 -0.46 -18.51 5.75
CA ASP A 44 -0.95 -17.57 6.78
C ASP A 44 -1.33 -16.22 6.18
N ILE A 45 -0.53 -15.73 5.22
CA ILE A 45 -0.85 -14.50 4.49
C ILE A 45 -2.09 -14.68 3.61
N GLU A 46 -2.23 -15.81 2.90
CA GLU A 46 -3.40 -16.11 2.07
C GLU A 46 -4.68 -16.35 2.88
N GLN A 47 -4.55 -16.72 4.14
CA GLN A 47 -5.65 -16.87 5.09
C GLN A 47 -5.98 -15.56 5.82
N GLY A 48 -5.10 -14.55 5.72
CA GLY A 48 -5.24 -13.28 6.42
C GLY A 48 -4.90 -13.32 7.91
N THR A 49 -4.29 -14.40 8.37
CA THR A 49 -3.89 -14.58 9.78
C THR A 49 -2.56 -13.90 10.09
N ARG A 50 -1.79 -13.53 9.05
CA ARG A 50 -0.49 -12.88 9.19
C ARG A 50 -0.37 -11.66 8.30
N ILE A 51 0.06 -10.54 8.88
CA ILE A 51 0.42 -9.32 8.15
C ILE A 51 1.91 -9.37 7.83
N PRO A 52 2.29 -9.37 6.53
CA PRO A 52 3.69 -9.42 6.13
C PRO A 52 4.37 -8.04 6.24
N THR A 53 5.71 -8.08 6.30
CA THR A 53 6.52 -6.86 6.19
C THR A 53 6.62 -6.39 4.73
N VAL A 54 6.99 -5.12 4.54
CA VAL A 54 7.28 -4.53 3.22
C VAL A 54 8.30 -5.39 2.45
N ARG A 55 9.35 -5.85 3.14
CA ARG A 55 10.37 -6.74 2.55
C ARG A 55 9.79 -8.08 2.09
N THR A 56 8.90 -8.68 2.88
CA THR A 56 8.25 -9.94 2.52
C THR A 56 7.41 -9.76 1.26
N ILE A 57 6.65 -8.65 1.17
CA ILE A 57 5.87 -8.34 -0.03
C ILE A 57 6.76 -8.13 -1.25
N ALA A 58 7.86 -7.38 -1.13
CA ALA A 58 8.78 -7.17 -2.24
C ALA A 58 9.33 -8.49 -2.79
N ARG A 59 9.70 -9.43 -1.90
CA ARG A 59 10.17 -10.77 -2.30
C ARG A 59 9.08 -11.61 -2.94
N LEU A 60 7.86 -11.61 -2.39
CA LEU A 60 6.71 -12.30 -2.97
C LEU A 60 6.38 -11.76 -4.37
N ALA A 61 6.36 -10.44 -4.51
CA ALA A 61 6.10 -9.76 -5.79
C ALA A 61 7.13 -10.14 -6.86
N LEU A 62 8.42 -10.18 -6.48
CA LEU A 62 9.50 -10.61 -7.37
C LEU A 62 9.33 -12.08 -7.81
N ALA A 63 9.03 -12.98 -6.87
CA ALA A 63 8.84 -14.41 -7.16
C ALA A 63 7.63 -14.68 -8.07
N LEU A 64 6.58 -13.86 -7.92
CA LEU A 64 5.33 -13.96 -8.68
C LEU A 64 5.32 -13.06 -9.94
N LYS A 65 6.37 -12.26 -10.15
CA LYS A 65 6.49 -11.30 -11.28
C LYS A 65 5.33 -10.31 -11.32
N VAL A 66 4.93 -9.78 -10.15
CA VAL A 66 3.87 -8.78 -10.02
C VAL A 66 4.36 -7.52 -9.32
N SER A 67 3.62 -6.42 -9.47
CA SER A 67 3.92 -5.17 -8.75
C SER A 67 3.74 -5.35 -7.23
N PRO A 68 4.73 -4.99 -6.39
CA PRO A 68 4.58 -5.03 -4.94
C PRO A 68 3.54 -4.04 -4.41
N ALA A 69 3.35 -2.88 -5.05
CA ALA A 69 2.31 -1.92 -4.69
C ALA A 69 0.91 -2.46 -4.98
N TRP A 70 0.74 -3.13 -6.13
CA TRP A 70 -0.51 -3.84 -6.42
C TRP A 70 -0.74 -5.00 -5.46
N LEU A 71 0.27 -5.81 -5.20
CA LEU A 71 0.14 -6.97 -4.32
C LEU A 71 -0.28 -6.53 -2.89
N ALA A 72 0.42 -5.55 -2.31
CA ALA A 72 0.15 -5.09 -0.94
C ALA A 72 -1.16 -4.30 -0.84
N TYR A 73 -1.40 -3.37 -1.75
CA TYR A 73 -2.44 -2.34 -1.58
C TYR A 73 -3.46 -2.26 -2.73
N GLY A 74 -3.27 -3.01 -3.82
CA GLY A 74 -4.11 -2.91 -5.01
C GLY A 74 -3.91 -1.61 -5.78
N ILE A 75 -2.72 -1.01 -5.69
CA ILE A 75 -2.38 0.24 -6.37
C ILE A 75 -1.61 -0.08 -7.65
N GLY A 76 -2.09 0.43 -8.78
CA GLY A 76 -1.53 0.16 -10.10
C GLY A 76 -1.97 -1.19 -10.67
N GLU A 77 -1.31 -1.61 -11.74
CA GLU A 77 -1.60 -2.86 -12.45
C GLU A 77 -0.80 -4.05 -11.87
N PRO A 78 -1.34 -5.29 -11.95
CA PRO A 78 -0.64 -6.48 -11.48
C PRO A 78 0.72 -6.70 -12.14
N MET A 79 0.77 -6.54 -13.45
CA MET A 79 1.96 -6.71 -14.30
C MET A 79 2.49 -5.35 -14.75
N ALA A 80 2.76 -4.46 -13.81
CA ALA A 80 3.51 -3.26 -14.15
C ALA A 80 4.92 -3.71 -14.56
N GLU A 81 5.35 -3.31 -15.76
CA GLU A 81 6.77 -3.28 -16.10
C GLU A 81 7.49 -2.68 -14.90
N THR A 82 8.63 -3.28 -14.53
CA THR A 82 9.40 -2.85 -13.37
C THR A 82 9.78 -1.38 -13.56
N THR A 83 8.85 -0.50 -13.27
CA THR A 83 9.14 0.92 -13.15
C THR A 83 10.09 0.98 -11.97
N VAL A 84 11.35 1.20 -12.27
CA VAL A 84 12.41 1.37 -11.29
C VAL A 84 11.88 2.37 -10.28
N GLY A 85 11.47 1.85 -9.12
CA GLY A 85 11.05 2.71 -8.03
C GLY A 85 12.15 3.73 -7.78
N THR A 86 11.81 4.89 -7.28
CA THR A 86 12.80 5.92 -6.94
C THR A 86 13.98 5.27 -6.22
N CYS A 87 15.20 5.67 -6.54
CA CYS A 87 16.44 5.14 -5.92
C CYS A 87 16.48 5.34 -4.40
N GLU A 88 15.50 6.06 -3.86
CA GLU A 88 15.35 6.36 -2.45
C GLU A 88 14.78 5.17 -1.66
N THR A 89 15.33 4.96 -0.48
CA THR A 89 14.80 3.96 0.45
C THR A 89 13.46 4.41 1.05
N MET A 90 12.67 3.45 1.53
CA MET A 90 11.42 3.75 2.24
C MET A 90 11.63 4.73 3.42
N GLY A 91 12.73 4.58 4.17
CA GLY A 91 13.06 5.47 5.29
C GLY A 91 13.27 6.91 4.85
N VAL A 92 13.99 7.13 3.74
CA VAL A 92 14.21 8.47 3.16
C VAL A 92 12.88 9.08 2.71
N ARG A 93 12.05 8.35 1.96
CA ARG A 93 10.72 8.84 1.55
C ARG A 93 9.85 9.20 2.74
N LEU A 94 9.90 8.40 3.82
CA LEU A 94 9.17 8.66 5.06
C LEU A 94 9.66 9.95 5.73
N GLN A 95 10.98 10.12 5.85
CA GLN A 95 11.59 11.30 6.44
C GLN A 95 11.25 12.56 5.65
N THR A 96 11.47 12.55 4.32
CA THR A 96 11.18 13.70 3.44
C THR A 96 9.71 14.11 3.54
N SER A 97 8.78 13.15 3.42
CA SER A 97 7.34 13.45 3.51
C SER A 97 6.93 13.99 4.90
N ARG A 98 7.59 13.54 5.96
CA ARG A 98 7.35 14.05 7.33
C ARG A 98 7.84 15.49 7.46
N GLU A 99 9.02 15.79 6.94
CA GLU A 99 9.63 17.11 7.00
C GLU A 99 8.87 18.13 6.15
N GLU A 100 8.44 17.76 4.93
CA GLU A 100 7.57 18.57 4.08
C GLU A 100 6.26 18.97 4.78
N LYS A 101 5.76 18.16 5.71
CA LYS A 101 4.56 18.46 6.51
C LYS A 101 4.87 19.18 7.83
N GLY A 102 6.12 19.47 8.12
CA GLY A 102 6.52 20.09 9.38
C GLY A 102 6.25 19.23 10.61
N LEU A 103 6.12 17.91 10.46
CA LEU A 103 5.81 17.01 11.56
C LEU A 103 7.08 16.54 12.27
N THR A 104 7.03 16.52 13.61
CA THR A 104 8.07 15.86 14.40
C THR A 104 7.93 14.33 14.32
N LYS A 105 9.01 13.59 14.59
CA LYS A 105 9.00 12.12 14.67
C LYS A 105 7.93 11.63 15.66
N ALA A 106 7.83 12.26 16.82
CA ALA A 106 6.86 11.89 17.85
C ALA A 106 5.40 12.15 17.40
N ALA A 107 5.17 13.26 16.68
CA ALA A 107 3.84 13.58 16.17
C ALA A 107 3.38 12.55 15.13
N LEU A 108 4.24 12.22 14.16
CA LEU A 108 3.89 11.25 13.13
C LEU A 108 3.78 9.82 13.71
N ALA A 109 4.64 9.43 14.66
CA ALA A 109 4.52 8.16 15.37
C ALA A 109 3.15 8.02 16.02
N ARG A 110 2.69 9.05 16.74
CA ARG A 110 1.37 9.07 17.38
C ARG A 110 0.23 8.94 16.36
N LEU A 111 0.30 9.67 15.24
CA LEU A 111 -0.68 9.58 14.15
C LEU A 111 -0.72 8.19 13.50
N GLY A 112 0.42 7.51 13.43
CA GLY A 112 0.54 6.14 12.92
C GLY A 112 0.24 5.05 13.96
N GLY A 113 -0.06 5.41 15.21
CA GLY A 113 -0.30 4.43 16.29
C GLY A 113 0.96 3.71 16.77
N LEU A 114 2.13 4.37 16.67
CA LEU A 114 3.44 3.81 16.99
C LEU A 114 4.07 4.50 18.20
N SER A 115 4.99 3.77 18.88
CA SER A 115 5.91 4.41 19.79
C SER A 115 6.98 5.22 19.03
N PRO A 116 7.53 6.30 19.61
CA PRO A 116 8.60 7.07 18.96
C PRO A 116 9.82 6.22 18.59
N SER A 117 10.17 5.24 19.42
CA SER A 117 11.29 4.32 19.16
C SER A 117 11.01 3.35 18.00
N ALA A 118 9.79 2.84 17.87
CA ALA A 118 9.39 2.00 16.74
C ALA A 118 9.41 2.81 15.44
N PHE A 119 8.91 4.05 15.47
CA PHE A 119 8.95 4.94 14.32
C PHE A 119 10.39 5.26 13.89
N ALA A 120 11.27 5.60 14.83
CA ALA A 120 12.68 5.88 14.53
C ALA A 120 13.39 4.68 13.86
N LYS A 121 13.08 3.46 14.29
CA LYS A 121 13.62 2.25 13.64
C LYS A 121 13.17 2.15 12.17
N ILE A 122 11.91 2.45 11.88
CA ILE A 122 11.37 2.39 10.50
C ILE A 122 12.03 3.46 9.63
N GLU A 123 12.13 4.69 10.13
CA GLU A 123 12.77 5.80 9.40
C GLU A 123 14.25 5.50 9.12
N ASN A 124 14.94 4.81 10.02
CA ASN A 124 16.33 4.36 9.86
C ASN A 124 16.48 3.05 9.04
N GLY A 125 15.47 2.64 8.28
CA GLY A 125 15.52 1.47 7.40
C GLY A 125 15.11 0.15 8.03
N GLY A 126 14.56 0.16 9.24
CA GLY A 126 14.02 -1.04 9.90
C GLY A 126 12.80 -1.61 9.18
N GLN A 127 12.54 -2.89 9.44
CA GLN A 127 11.40 -3.60 8.87
C GLN A 127 10.08 -3.13 9.50
N SER A 128 9.04 -3.02 8.67
CA SER A 128 7.69 -2.67 9.12
C SER A 128 6.63 -3.51 8.41
N GLY A 129 5.51 -3.73 9.09
CA GLY A 129 4.33 -4.32 8.47
C GLY A 129 3.69 -3.37 7.45
N ILE A 130 3.02 -3.93 6.46
CA ILE A 130 2.34 -3.13 5.42
C ILE A 130 1.17 -2.32 5.98
N ASP A 131 0.53 -2.77 7.05
CA ASP A 131 -0.53 -2.09 7.79
C ASP A 131 -0.02 -0.80 8.44
N VAL A 132 1.15 -0.87 9.06
CA VAL A 132 1.83 0.28 9.67
C VAL A 132 2.19 1.32 8.61
N ILE A 133 2.76 0.89 7.49
CA ILE A 133 3.12 1.81 6.40
C ILE A 133 1.87 2.44 5.78
N GLU A 134 0.76 1.70 5.64
CA GLU A 134 -0.52 2.26 5.19
C GLU A 134 -1.03 3.34 6.15
N SER A 135 -0.92 3.13 7.46
CA SER A 135 -1.31 4.11 8.49
C SER A 135 -0.46 5.37 8.43
N LEU A 136 0.86 5.24 8.29
CA LEU A 136 1.77 6.38 8.12
C LEU A 136 1.52 7.13 6.81
N ALA A 137 1.32 6.42 5.69
CA ALA A 137 0.99 7.02 4.41
C ALA A 137 -0.31 7.84 4.47
N LYS A 138 -1.33 7.30 5.15
CA LYS A 138 -2.60 8.00 5.39
C LYS A 138 -2.40 9.27 6.22
N ALA A 139 -1.61 9.23 7.28
CA ALA A 139 -1.29 10.38 8.11
C ALA A 139 -0.53 11.46 7.32
N LEU A 140 0.35 11.04 6.42
CA LEU A 140 1.11 11.91 5.53
C LEU A 140 0.31 12.36 4.27
N GLY A 141 -0.85 11.75 3.97
CA GLY A 141 -1.61 12.04 2.75
C GLY A 141 -0.90 11.62 1.47
N VAL A 142 0.00 10.64 1.55
CA VAL A 142 0.73 10.07 0.42
C VAL A 142 0.21 8.67 0.09
N SER A 143 0.59 8.15 -1.08
CA SER A 143 0.27 6.78 -1.48
C SER A 143 1.08 5.76 -0.67
N ALA A 144 0.42 4.73 -0.14
CA ALA A 144 1.09 3.64 0.56
C ALA A 144 2.04 2.85 -0.38
N GLY A 145 1.68 2.69 -1.65
CA GLY A 145 2.53 2.04 -2.65
C GLY A 145 3.79 2.85 -2.94
N TRP A 146 3.66 4.17 -3.07
CA TRP A 146 4.80 5.05 -3.23
C TRP A 146 5.68 5.07 -1.97
N LEU A 147 5.09 5.21 -0.79
CA LEU A 147 5.86 5.25 0.45
C LEU A 147 6.65 3.95 0.69
N ALA A 148 5.99 2.78 0.53
CA ALA A 148 6.60 1.48 0.75
C ALA A 148 7.64 1.10 -0.33
N PHE A 149 7.30 1.28 -1.61
CA PHE A 149 8.03 0.70 -2.74
C PHE A 149 8.56 1.72 -3.75
N GLY A 150 8.27 3.01 -3.58
CA GLY A 150 8.59 4.06 -4.55
C GLY A 150 7.78 3.95 -5.84
N MET A 151 6.65 3.26 -5.83
CA MET A 151 5.86 2.96 -7.02
C MET A 151 4.52 3.70 -7.03
N GLY A 152 4.14 4.19 -8.20
CA GLY A 152 2.92 4.97 -8.39
C GLY A 152 3.07 6.45 -8.00
N PRO A 153 1.99 7.23 -8.09
CA PRO A 153 2.02 8.64 -7.73
C PRO A 153 2.22 8.84 -6.22
N GLN A 154 3.00 9.84 -5.84
CA GLN A 154 3.22 10.19 -4.44
C GLN A 154 1.93 10.61 -3.76
N VAL A 155 1.12 11.44 -4.40
CA VAL A 155 -0.14 11.96 -3.85
C VAL A 155 -1.30 11.08 -4.27
N VAL A 156 -2.12 10.67 -3.31
CA VAL A 156 -3.40 10.02 -3.62
C VAL A 156 -4.32 11.10 -4.16
N ALA A 157 -4.66 11.02 -5.46
CA ALA A 157 -5.68 11.91 -6.03
C ALA A 157 -6.97 11.74 -5.21
N SER A 158 -7.38 12.79 -4.51
CA SER A 158 -8.70 12.81 -3.88
C SER A 158 -9.73 12.60 -4.97
N PRO A 159 -10.68 11.66 -4.82
CA PRO A 159 -11.75 11.55 -5.78
C PRO A 159 -12.41 12.93 -5.90
N ARG A 160 -12.35 13.52 -7.08
CA ARG A 160 -13.06 14.77 -7.37
C ARG A 160 -14.49 14.54 -6.92
N ARG A 161 -14.99 15.35 -5.98
CA ARG A 161 -16.42 15.38 -5.67
C ARG A 161 -17.09 15.68 -7.00
N GLY A 162 -17.83 14.69 -7.52
CA GLY A 162 -18.56 14.86 -8.76
C GLY A 162 -19.39 16.14 -8.66
N ARG A 163 -19.16 17.07 -9.57
CA ARG A 163 -20.06 18.20 -9.78
C ARG A 163 -21.42 17.58 -10.01
N PRO A 164 -22.48 17.95 -9.24
CA PRO A 164 -23.81 17.44 -9.52
C PRO A 164 -24.15 17.76 -10.99
N PRO A 165 -24.83 16.84 -11.72
CA PRO A 165 -25.19 17.10 -13.09
C PRO A 165 -25.96 18.42 -13.15
N ALA A 166 -25.57 19.28 -14.10
CA ALA A 166 -26.27 20.53 -14.36
C ALA A 166 -27.74 20.20 -14.66
N GLN A 167 -28.66 20.79 -13.90
CA GLN A 167 -30.07 20.68 -14.18
C GLN A 167 -30.35 21.21 -15.59
N PRO A 168 -31.08 20.48 -16.44
CA PRO A 168 -31.48 21.00 -17.73
C PRO A 168 -32.28 22.27 -17.54
N ALA A 169 -31.88 23.34 -18.23
CA ALA A 169 -32.60 24.60 -18.24
C ALA A 169 -34.02 24.33 -18.69
N SER A 170 -35.00 24.67 -17.83
CA SER A 170 -36.43 24.61 -18.16
C SER A 170 -36.66 25.58 -19.32
N VAL A 171 -37.00 25.00 -20.47
CA VAL A 171 -37.50 25.78 -21.63
C VAL A 171 -38.88 26.26 -21.26
N THR A 172 -38.96 27.55 -20.94
CA THR A 172 -40.27 28.24 -20.82
C THR A 172 -40.82 28.42 -22.21
N ALA A 173 -41.85 27.65 -22.57
CA ALA A 173 -42.65 27.89 -23.75
C ALA A 173 -43.44 29.15 -23.50
N ALA A 174 -43.20 30.17 -24.31
CA ALA A 174 -44.08 31.34 -24.43
C ALA A 174 -45.13 31.04 -25.50
N THR A 175 -46.40 31.15 -25.09
CA THR A 175 -47.58 31.18 -25.94
C THR A 175 -47.74 32.57 -26.56
#